data_1a093dc4137dd8727df7ccc3d3c5a28b
#
_entry.id   1a093dc4137dd8727df7ccc3d3c5a28b
#
_cell.length_a   1.000
_cell.length_b   1.000
_cell.length_c   1.000
_cell.angle_alpha   90.00
_cell.angle_beta   90.00
_cell.angle_gamma   90.00
#
_symmetry.space_group_name_H-M   'P 1'
#
loop_
_entity.id
_entity.type
_entity.pdbx_description
1 polymer ?
#
loop_
_entity_poly.entity_id
_entity_poly.type
_entity_poly.pdbx_seq_one_letter_code
_entity_poly.pdbx_strand_id
1 'polypeptide(L)'
;MLFRSTSLCPMTGQPDFAHLVIDYLPQHWLVESKSLKLYLGSFRNHGAFHEDCTVSIGKRLVELLDPAWLRIGGYWYPRGGIPIDVFYQTGPAPQGVWIPDQGVPPYRGRG
;
A
#
# COMPACT_ATOMS: atom_id res chain seq x y z
N MET A 1 0.78 7.42 6.12
CA MET A 1 1.16 8.21 4.94
C MET A 1 0.38 7.74 3.72
N LEU A 2 -0.03 8.68 2.87
CA LEU A 2 -0.79 8.38 1.66
C LEU A 2 0.11 8.51 0.43
N PHE A 3 0.14 7.48 -0.41
CA PHE A 3 0.91 7.48 -1.65
C PHE A 3 0.04 7.02 -2.80
N ARG A 4 0.38 7.48 -4.01
CA ARG A 4 -0.16 6.93 -5.23
C ARG A 4 0.83 5.93 -5.81
N SER A 5 0.31 4.81 -6.28
CA SER A 5 1.13 3.78 -6.90
C SER A 5 0.56 3.38 -8.25
N THR A 6 1.42 2.93 -9.13
CA THR A 6 1.07 2.43 -10.45
C THR A 6 1.78 1.10 -10.64
N SER A 7 1.06 0.11 -11.17
CA SER A 7 1.66 -1.13 -11.65
C SER A 7 1.04 -1.51 -12.99
N LEU A 8 1.59 -2.52 -13.65
CA LEU A 8 1.03 -3.01 -14.90
C LEU A 8 0.19 -4.25 -14.64
N CYS A 9 -0.97 -4.34 -15.29
CA CYS A 9 -1.78 -5.55 -15.24
C CYS A 9 -1.04 -6.69 -15.96
N PRO A 10 -0.81 -7.85 -15.31
CA PRO A 10 -0.09 -8.95 -15.94
C PRO A 10 -0.78 -9.52 -17.18
N MET A 11 -2.11 -9.37 -17.25
CA MET A 11 -2.91 -9.92 -18.36
C MET A 11 -2.95 -9.00 -19.58
N THR A 12 -2.98 -7.68 -19.38
CA THR A 12 -3.22 -6.72 -20.45
C THR A 12 -2.06 -5.77 -20.68
N GLY A 13 -1.13 -5.67 -19.73
CA GLY A 13 -0.04 -4.69 -19.78
C GLY A 13 -0.48 -3.26 -19.52
N GLN A 14 -1.76 -3.03 -19.22
CA GLN A 14 -2.26 -1.68 -18.95
C GLN A 14 -1.89 -1.24 -17.54
N PRO A 15 -1.67 0.07 -17.28
CA PRO A 15 -1.35 0.53 -15.95
C PRO A 15 -2.55 0.48 -15.01
N ASP A 16 -2.29 0.06 -13.78
CA ASP A 16 -3.24 0.10 -12.68
C ASP A 16 -2.78 1.14 -11.66
N PHE A 17 -3.73 1.87 -11.10
CA PHE A 17 -3.46 2.95 -10.17
C PHE A 17 -4.10 2.66 -8.82
N ALA A 18 -3.42 3.07 -7.75
CA ALA A 18 -3.93 2.91 -6.41
C ALA A 18 -3.53 4.07 -5.51
N HIS A 19 -4.32 4.27 -4.46
CA HIS A 19 -3.87 5.01 -3.29
C HIS A 19 -3.31 3.97 -2.30
N LEU A 20 -2.08 4.17 -1.85
CA LEU A 20 -1.48 3.36 -0.80
C LEU A 20 -1.43 4.18 0.47
N VAL A 21 -1.97 3.62 1.55
CA VAL A 21 -1.92 4.25 2.86
C VAL A 21 -1.12 3.35 3.79
N ILE A 22 -0.03 3.87 4.30
CA ILE A 22 0.89 3.12 5.14
C ILE A 22 0.94 3.76 6.52
N ASP A 23 0.58 2.98 7.53
CA ASP A 23 0.68 3.36 8.93
C ASP A 23 1.61 2.40 9.63
N TYR A 24 2.53 2.92 10.42
CA TYR A 24 3.43 2.04 11.16
C TYR A 24 3.87 2.68 12.47
N LEU A 25 4.15 1.82 13.44
CA LEU A 25 4.71 2.22 14.73
C LEU A 25 6.20 1.87 14.71
N PRO A 26 7.09 2.87 14.60
CA PRO A 26 8.52 2.59 14.46
C PRO A 26 9.15 2.10 15.75
N GLN A 27 10.18 1.29 15.64
CA GLN A 27 11.05 0.91 16.76
C GLN A 27 12.42 1.57 16.63
N HIS A 28 13.11 1.35 15.53
CA HIS A 28 14.49 1.82 15.32
C HIS A 28 14.64 2.69 14.08
N TRP A 29 13.78 2.51 13.08
CA TRP A 29 13.96 3.11 11.78
C TRP A 29 12.71 3.84 11.33
N LEU A 30 12.91 4.97 10.67
CA LEU A 30 11.85 5.69 9.97
C LEU A 30 12.10 5.55 8.48
N VAL A 31 11.00 5.48 7.72
CA VAL A 31 11.11 5.45 6.26
C VAL A 31 11.50 6.85 5.76
N GLU A 32 12.47 6.89 4.87
CA GLU A 32 12.85 8.13 4.19
C GLU A 32 11.93 8.29 2.99
N SER A 33 11.21 9.41 2.93
CA SER A 33 10.11 9.59 1.99
C SER A 33 10.55 9.56 0.53
N LYS A 34 11.73 10.10 0.22
CA LYS A 34 12.26 10.09 -1.14
C LYS A 34 12.60 8.68 -1.60
N SER A 35 13.23 7.89 -0.73
CA SER A 35 13.55 6.49 -1.03
C SER A 35 12.31 5.66 -1.22
N LEU A 36 11.29 5.88 -0.40
CA LEU A 36 10.00 5.20 -0.56
C LEU A 36 9.35 5.56 -1.89
N LYS A 37 9.38 6.82 -2.26
CA LYS A 37 8.84 7.29 -3.53
C LYS A 37 9.52 6.63 -4.71
N LEU A 38 10.85 6.49 -4.67
CA LEU A 38 11.61 5.82 -5.72
C LEU A 38 11.28 4.33 -5.77
N TYR A 39 11.15 3.68 -4.62
CA TYR A 39 10.77 2.28 -4.55
C TYR A 39 9.37 2.05 -5.13
N LEU A 40 8.39 2.85 -4.75
CA LEU A 40 7.03 2.75 -5.30
C LEU A 40 7.02 3.00 -6.80
N GLY A 41 7.83 3.94 -7.28
CA GLY A 41 7.97 4.21 -8.71
C GLY A 41 8.51 3.02 -9.50
N SER A 42 9.26 2.13 -8.86
CA SER A 42 9.79 0.95 -9.52
C SER A 42 8.72 -0.03 -9.99
N PHE A 43 7.53 0.03 -9.39
CA PHE A 43 6.40 -0.81 -9.79
C PHE A 43 5.69 -0.32 -11.05
N ARG A 44 6.00 0.88 -11.55
CA ARG A 44 5.33 1.45 -12.71
C ARG A 44 5.41 0.57 -13.94
N ASN A 45 6.55 -0.09 -14.16
CA ASN A 45 6.76 -0.97 -15.29
C ASN A 45 6.84 -2.45 -14.88
N HIS A 46 6.41 -2.75 -13.66
CA HIS A 46 6.43 -4.10 -13.12
C HIS A 46 5.04 -4.70 -13.20
N GLY A 47 4.91 -5.83 -13.88
CA GLY A 47 3.63 -6.55 -13.96
C GLY A 47 3.36 -7.27 -12.67
N ALA A 48 2.31 -6.87 -11.97
CA ALA A 48 1.92 -7.48 -10.71
C ALA A 48 0.41 -7.37 -10.51
N PHE A 49 -0.17 -8.37 -9.87
CA PHE A 49 -1.54 -8.27 -9.40
C PHE A 49 -1.62 -7.33 -8.20
N HIS A 50 -2.79 -6.75 -7.95
CA HIS A 50 -3.00 -5.75 -6.90
C HIS A 50 -2.62 -6.30 -5.52
N GLU A 51 -3.01 -7.54 -5.24
CA GLU A 51 -2.71 -8.21 -3.97
C GLU A 51 -1.20 -8.38 -3.81
N ASP A 52 -0.54 -8.89 -4.82
CA ASP A 52 0.90 -9.13 -4.79
C ASP A 52 1.67 -7.82 -4.63
N CYS A 53 1.27 -6.77 -5.35
CA CYS A 53 1.92 -5.48 -5.26
C CYS A 53 1.80 -4.89 -3.85
N THR A 54 0.56 -4.83 -3.32
CA THR A 54 0.30 -4.25 -2.00
C THR A 54 1.02 -5.03 -0.90
N VAL A 55 0.89 -6.34 -0.90
CA VAL A 55 1.49 -7.20 0.13
C VAL A 55 3.02 -7.18 0.04
N SER A 56 3.58 -7.17 -1.16
CA SER A 56 5.02 -7.09 -1.35
C SER A 56 5.60 -5.80 -0.79
N ILE A 57 4.93 -4.68 -1.00
CA ILE A 57 5.35 -3.39 -0.43
C ILE A 57 5.31 -3.46 1.10
N GLY A 58 4.23 -3.97 1.67
CA GLY A 58 4.11 -4.12 3.12
C GLY A 58 5.20 -4.99 3.71
N LYS A 59 5.44 -6.15 3.13
CA LYS A 59 6.46 -7.10 3.59
C LYS A 59 7.87 -6.52 3.48
N ARG A 60 8.15 -5.79 2.40
CA ARG A 60 9.45 -5.17 2.22
C ARG A 60 9.71 -4.10 3.28
N LEU A 61 8.71 -3.30 3.61
CA LEU A 61 8.84 -2.30 4.66
C LEU A 61 9.04 -2.93 6.03
N VAL A 62 8.36 -4.02 6.33
CA VAL A 62 8.58 -4.77 7.57
C VAL A 62 10.01 -5.28 7.65
N GLU A 63 10.51 -5.84 6.56
CA GLU A 63 11.87 -6.35 6.49
C GLU A 63 12.93 -5.27 6.71
N LEU A 64 12.72 -4.10 6.12
CA LEU A 64 13.68 -3.00 6.18
C LEU A 64 13.60 -2.19 7.45
N LEU A 65 12.41 -1.95 7.97
CA LEU A 65 12.19 -1.03 9.10
C LEU A 65 12.07 -1.75 10.45
N ASP A 66 11.75 -3.03 10.43
CA ASP A 66 11.46 -3.80 11.65
C ASP A 66 10.55 -3.01 12.62
N PRO A 67 9.36 -2.59 12.17
CA PRO A 67 8.46 -1.80 13.00
C PRO A 67 7.80 -2.63 14.07
N ALA A 68 7.33 -1.99 15.14
CA ALA A 68 6.52 -2.67 16.14
C ALA A 68 5.18 -3.13 15.56
N TRP A 69 4.67 -2.39 14.60
CA TRP A 69 3.44 -2.69 13.90
C TRP A 69 3.42 -1.94 12.58
N LEU A 70 2.80 -2.56 11.57
CA LEU A 70 2.63 -1.93 10.26
C LEU A 70 1.30 -2.36 9.66
N ARG A 71 0.63 -1.42 9.03
CA ARG A 71 -0.57 -1.64 8.24
C ARG A 71 -0.42 -0.93 6.90
N ILE A 72 -0.76 -1.60 5.81
CA ILE A 72 -0.85 -0.99 4.49
C ILE A 72 -2.21 -1.30 3.89
N GLY A 73 -2.85 -0.28 3.34
CA GLY A 73 -4.05 -0.42 2.53
C GLY A 73 -3.75 -0.02 1.11
N GLY A 74 -4.06 -0.89 0.17
CA GLY A 74 -3.98 -0.60 -1.25
C GLY A 74 -5.39 -0.45 -1.79
N TYR A 75 -5.76 0.78 -2.15
CA TYR A 75 -7.09 1.11 -2.67
C TYR A 75 -6.96 1.29 -4.17
N TRP A 76 -7.14 0.19 -4.88
CA TRP A 76 -6.94 0.15 -6.33
C TRP A 76 -8.17 0.67 -7.05
N TYR A 77 -7.96 1.53 -8.03
CA TYR A 77 -9.04 2.09 -8.81
C TYR A 77 -9.70 1.01 -9.67
N PRO A 78 -11.02 1.13 -9.93
CA PRO A 78 -11.71 0.16 -10.76
C PRO A 78 -11.09 0.02 -12.13
N ARG A 79 -11.05 -1.21 -12.57
CA ARG A 79 -10.60 -1.55 -13.89
C ARG A 79 -11.49 -2.65 -14.41
N GLY A 80 -12.12 -2.43 -15.57
CA GLY A 80 -13.18 -3.30 -16.02
C GLY A 80 -14.39 -3.25 -15.08
N GLY A 81 -14.54 -2.15 -14.32
CA GLY A 81 -15.65 -1.97 -13.37
C GLY A 81 -15.45 -2.62 -12.01
N ILE A 82 -14.31 -3.27 -11.75
CA ILE A 82 -14.08 -3.99 -10.50
C ILE A 82 -13.00 -3.27 -9.68
N PRO A 83 -13.37 -2.67 -8.53
CA PRO A 83 -12.39 -2.12 -7.60
C PRO A 83 -11.87 -3.20 -6.69
N ILE A 84 -10.64 -3.05 -6.21
CA ILE A 84 -10.02 -3.98 -5.28
C ILE A 84 -9.36 -3.20 -4.16
N ASP A 85 -9.70 -3.52 -2.91
CA ASP A 85 -9.02 -3.02 -1.74
C ASP A 85 -8.24 -4.17 -1.11
N VAL A 86 -6.96 -3.97 -0.90
CA VAL A 86 -6.05 -4.98 -0.36
C VAL A 86 -5.43 -4.47 0.93
N PHE A 87 -5.44 -5.29 1.97
CA PHE A 87 -4.89 -4.92 3.26
C PHE A 87 -3.84 -5.93 3.71
N TYR A 88 -2.76 -5.42 4.27
CA TYR A 88 -1.75 -6.23 4.93
C TYR A 88 -1.42 -5.58 6.27
N GLN A 89 -1.34 -6.37 7.31
CA GLN A 89 -1.13 -5.89 8.68
C GLN A 89 -0.33 -6.94 9.44
N THR A 90 0.64 -6.48 10.24
CA THR A 90 1.54 -7.41 10.94
C THR A 90 0.92 -8.04 12.19
N GLY A 91 -0.24 -7.56 12.59
CA GLY A 91 -0.94 -8.07 13.78
C GLY A 91 -2.02 -7.11 14.20
N PRO A 92 -2.68 -7.35 15.34
CA PRO A 92 -3.70 -6.44 15.82
C PRO A 92 -3.12 -5.07 16.13
N ALA A 93 -3.95 -4.03 16.01
CA ALA A 93 -3.53 -2.67 16.31
C ALA A 93 -3.03 -2.56 17.76
N PRO A 94 -1.92 -1.84 18.00
CA PRO A 94 -1.39 -1.70 19.35
C PRO A 94 -2.38 -1.01 20.28
N GLN A 95 -2.46 -1.47 21.52
CA GLN A 95 -3.29 -0.82 22.52
C GLN A 95 -2.64 0.49 22.98
N GLY A 96 -3.49 1.46 23.34
CA GLY A 96 -3.00 2.74 23.84
C GLY A 96 -2.39 3.66 22.79
N VAL A 97 -2.42 3.28 21.53
CA VAL A 97 -1.92 4.10 20.42
C VAL A 97 -3.10 4.47 19.53
N TRP A 98 -3.25 5.76 19.27
CA TRP A 98 -4.25 6.21 18.34
C TRP A 98 -3.79 5.96 16.91
N ILE A 99 -4.60 5.24 16.15
CA ILE A 99 -4.33 4.93 14.75
C ILE A 99 -5.40 5.63 13.92
N PRO A 100 -5.00 6.57 13.04
CA PRO A 100 -5.99 7.28 12.25
C PRO A 100 -6.69 6.36 11.27
N ASP A 101 -7.92 6.74 10.92
CA ASP A 101 -8.61 6.18 9.78
C ASP A 101 -7.77 6.43 8.53
N GLN A 102 -7.74 5.49 7.59
CA GLN A 102 -6.92 5.65 6.39
C GLN A 102 -7.43 6.76 5.45
N GLY A 103 -8.64 7.25 5.67
CA GLY A 103 -9.12 8.43 4.97
C GLY A 103 -9.51 8.21 3.52
N VAL A 104 -9.47 6.97 3.05
CA VAL A 104 -9.89 6.62 1.70
C VAL A 104 -11.34 6.13 1.78
N PRO A 105 -12.27 6.75 1.03
CA PRO A 105 -13.66 6.34 1.10
C PRO A 105 -13.83 4.90 0.61
N PRO A 106 -14.83 4.18 1.14
CA PRO A 106 -15.16 2.85 0.62
C PRO A 106 -15.55 2.94 -0.86
N TYR A 107 -15.62 1.79 -1.51
CA TYR A 107 -15.76 1.71 -2.96
C TYR A 107 -16.86 2.61 -3.56
N ARG A 108 -17.97 2.79 -2.90
CA ARG A 108 -19.03 3.66 -3.41
C ARG A 108 -18.47 5.08 -3.60
N GLY A 109 -18.32 5.53 -4.82
CA GLY A 109 -17.82 6.87 -5.13
C GLY A 109 -16.31 6.99 -5.28
N ARG A 110 -15.56 5.93 -5.07
CA ARG A 110 -14.15 5.91 -5.45
C ARG A 110 -14.07 5.40 -6.89
N GLY A 111 -13.86 6.26 -7.75
CA GLY A 111 -13.93 5.90 -9.12
C GLY A 111 -12.79 5.90 -9.97
#